data_ec29492286da81fc8fa6984fba461f53
#
_entry.id   ec29492286da81fc8fa6984fba461f53
#
_cell.length_a   1.000
_cell.length_b   1.000
_cell.length_c   1.000
_cell.angle_alpha   90.00
_cell.angle_beta   90.00
_cell.angle_gamma   90.00
#
_symmetry.space_group_name_H-M   'P 1'
#
loop_
_entity.id
_entity.type
_entity.pdbx_description
1 polymer ?
#
loop_
_entity_poly.entity_id
_entity_poly.type
_entity_poly.pdbx_seq_one_letter_code
_entity_poly.pdbx_strand_id
1 'polypeptide(L)'
;MNQLARNIRASVSAVAFCLAVAAPGVASADPMRVAFGDIATVESLHLLAALERAKEKGVDVQMTFLKSEDIAAQAVVSGQADIGVGAPYALLQKAKAPIRIFMQLSTLQFYPVVNTDFYKEWKDLDGQEIAVHSRGSGTEAIMQLMADKNGIEYSGISYVPGAEVRTGALLQGNVKATIVDSSGKRVLEDKAPGKFAFLPLGEVAATDEALFANTDYLSANAADVEILVEAILTTWREVAADPKAVIALRDKYKLLPDATPDMVADIEPYFTEAAAVMPLNGGGEAAARDDFDFYTVSGALEGEPADLKVEDFWDLTALNKVTAKIGTK
;
A
#
# COMPACT_ATOMS: atom_id res chain seq x y z
N MET A 1 -69.45 -64.99 32.54
CA MET A 1 -70.12 -64.46 31.33
C MET A 1 -69.22 -63.49 30.65
N ASN A 2 -68.87 -63.81 29.39
CA ASN A 2 -68.32 -63.00 28.32
C ASN A 2 -66.89 -62.41 28.57
N GLN A 3 -65.85 -63.02 28.11
CA GLN A 3 -65.31 -63.12 26.74
C GLN A 3 -65.05 -61.72 26.11
N LEU A 4 -63.78 -61.42 25.88
CA LEU A 4 -63.37 -61.05 24.53
C LEU A 4 -61.83 -60.99 24.47
N ALA A 5 -61.30 -61.92 23.72
CA ALA A 5 -59.94 -61.99 23.30
C ALA A 5 -59.67 -60.82 22.31
N ARG A 6 -58.53 -60.16 22.45
CA ARG A 6 -58.05 -59.19 21.48
C ARG A 6 -56.62 -59.46 21.07
N ASN A 7 -56.49 -59.91 19.86
CA ASN A 7 -55.23 -60.14 19.18
C ASN A 7 -54.45 -58.87 19.05
N ILE A 8 -53.22 -58.87 19.56
CA ILE A 8 -52.24 -57.86 19.30
C ILE A 8 -51.29 -58.38 18.23
N ARG A 9 -51.42 -57.86 17.02
CA ARG A 9 -50.42 -58.03 15.95
C ARG A 9 -49.26 -57.09 16.21
N ALA A 10 -48.10 -57.63 16.46
CA ALA A 10 -46.85 -56.88 16.53
C ALA A 10 -46.42 -56.49 15.11
N SER A 11 -46.49 -55.23 14.79
CA SER A 11 -45.86 -54.63 13.58
C SER A 11 -44.42 -54.27 13.90
N VAL A 12 -43.50 -54.98 13.33
CA VAL A 12 -42.05 -54.64 13.37
C VAL A 12 -41.80 -53.57 12.33
N SER A 13 -41.68 -52.31 12.76
CA SER A 13 -41.24 -51.21 11.89
C SER A 13 -39.70 -51.22 11.83
N ALA A 14 -39.16 -51.57 10.68
CA ALA A 14 -37.73 -51.41 10.38
C ALA A 14 -37.45 -49.94 10.20
N VAL A 15 -36.75 -49.33 11.16
CA VAL A 15 -36.20 -47.96 11.04
C VAL A 15 -34.92 -48.06 10.23
N ALA A 16 -34.96 -47.66 8.96
CA ALA A 16 -33.75 -47.47 8.15
C ALA A 16 -33.01 -46.24 8.64
N PHE A 17 -31.85 -46.44 9.26
CA PHE A 17 -30.94 -45.38 9.68
C PHE A 17 -30.15 -44.95 8.44
N CYS A 18 -30.59 -43.89 7.75
CA CYS A 18 -29.79 -43.21 6.73
C CYS A 18 -28.63 -42.51 7.41
N LEU A 19 -27.42 -43.08 7.36
CA LEU A 19 -26.18 -42.35 7.63
C LEU A 19 -26.00 -41.27 6.53
N ALA A 20 -26.39 -40.05 6.83
CA ALA A 20 -25.98 -38.89 6.05
C ALA A 20 -24.48 -38.73 6.28
N VAL A 21 -23.66 -39.13 5.31
CA VAL A 21 -22.28 -38.76 5.23
C VAL A 21 -22.26 -37.25 4.97
N ALA A 22 -22.07 -36.47 6.04
CA ALA A 22 -21.75 -35.05 5.91
C ALA A 22 -20.40 -34.96 5.18
N ALA A 23 -20.43 -34.56 3.91
CA ALA A 23 -19.22 -34.14 3.22
C ALA A 23 -18.60 -33.01 4.07
N PRO A 24 -17.29 -33.04 4.35
CA PRO A 24 -16.66 -31.90 5.00
C PRO A 24 -16.90 -30.70 4.11
N GLY A 25 -17.73 -29.75 4.57
CA GLY A 25 -17.83 -28.44 3.95
C GLY A 25 -16.40 -27.89 3.92
N VAL A 26 -15.92 -27.55 2.73
CA VAL A 26 -14.70 -26.78 2.58
C VAL A 26 -14.99 -25.46 3.32
N ALA A 27 -14.47 -25.32 4.54
CA ALA A 27 -14.48 -24.04 5.23
C ALA A 27 -13.76 -23.07 4.30
N SER A 28 -14.46 -22.11 3.73
CA SER A 28 -13.83 -21.00 3.06
C SER A 28 -12.92 -20.35 4.11
N ALA A 29 -11.63 -20.29 3.85
CA ALA A 29 -10.74 -19.52 4.69
C ALA A 29 -11.25 -18.07 4.71
N ASP A 30 -11.16 -17.41 5.87
CA ASP A 30 -11.48 -15.99 5.95
C ASP A 30 -10.62 -15.22 4.95
N PRO A 31 -11.18 -14.21 4.25
CA PRO A 31 -10.43 -13.45 3.28
C PRO A 31 -9.25 -12.72 3.93
N MET A 32 -8.12 -12.66 3.21
CA MET A 32 -6.97 -11.83 3.56
C MET A 32 -7.38 -10.35 3.44
N ARG A 33 -7.46 -9.65 4.57
CA ARG A 33 -7.92 -8.25 4.63
C ARG A 33 -6.74 -7.30 4.49
N VAL A 34 -6.73 -6.51 3.43
CA VAL A 34 -5.68 -5.52 3.15
C VAL A 34 -6.21 -4.12 3.41
N ALA A 35 -5.54 -3.36 4.27
CA ALA A 35 -5.80 -1.94 4.52
C ALA A 35 -4.83 -1.08 3.73
N PHE A 36 -5.35 -0.29 2.78
CA PHE A 36 -4.57 0.65 1.98
C PHE A 36 -4.76 2.06 2.54
N GLY A 37 -3.66 2.72 2.86
CA GLY A 37 -3.65 4.02 3.55
C GLY A 37 -3.84 5.24 2.65
N ASP A 38 -4.49 5.10 1.50
CA ASP A 38 -4.85 6.17 0.59
C ASP A 38 -6.15 5.85 -0.15
N ILE A 39 -6.54 6.69 -1.09
CA ILE A 39 -7.69 6.49 -1.98
C ILE A 39 -7.30 5.68 -3.21
N ALA A 40 -8.30 5.09 -3.88
CA ALA A 40 -8.08 4.33 -5.10
C ALA A 40 -7.81 5.25 -6.29
N THR A 41 -6.61 5.18 -6.84
CA THR A 41 -6.13 6.03 -7.95
C THR A 41 -5.47 5.20 -9.05
N VAL A 42 -4.93 5.88 -10.07
CA VAL A 42 -4.11 5.24 -11.12
C VAL A 42 -2.94 4.48 -10.50
N GLU A 43 -2.31 5.03 -9.47
CA GLU A 43 -1.19 4.44 -8.76
C GLU A 43 -1.51 3.04 -8.22
N SER A 44 -2.70 2.82 -7.66
CA SER A 44 -3.09 1.54 -7.08
C SER A 44 -3.43 0.45 -8.10
N LEU A 45 -3.55 0.75 -9.41
CA LEU A 45 -4.05 -0.17 -10.44
C LEU A 45 -3.25 -1.47 -10.53
N HIS A 46 -1.93 -1.40 -10.53
CA HIS A 46 -1.08 -2.60 -10.64
C HIS A 46 -1.18 -3.48 -9.39
N LEU A 47 -1.30 -2.88 -8.19
CA LEU A 47 -1.55 -3.63 -6.96
C LEU A 47 -2.93 -4.31 -6.99
N LEU A 48 -3.98 -3.58 -7.38
CA LEU A 48 -5.31 -4.16 -7.55
C LEU A 48 -5.30 -5.34 -8.53
N ALA A 49 -4.58 -5.22 -9.66
CA ALA A 49 -4.44 -6.31 -10.62
C ALA A 49 -3.69 -7.52 -10.03
N ALA A 50 -2.67 -7.28 -9.21
CA ALA A 50 -1.95 -8.34 -8.52
C ALA A 50 -2.83 -9.08 -7.50
N LEU A 51 -3.70 -8.36 -6.78
CA LEU A 51 -4.67 -8.99 -5.87
C LEU A 51 -5.66 -9.89 -6.62
N GLU A 52 -6.17 -9.45 -7.78
CA GLU A 52 -7.02 -10.31 -8.61
C GLU A 52 -6.28 -11.56 -9.11
N ARG A 53 -4.99 -11.47 -9.43
CA ARG A 53 -4.15 -12.63 -9.76
C ARG A 53 -3.93 -13.56 -8.56
N ALA A 54 -3.82 -13.04 -7.36
CA ALA A 54 -3.76 -13.86 -6.15
C ALA A 54 -5.08 -14.62 -5.94
N LYS A 55 -6.23 -14.00 -6.21
CA LYS A 55 -7.55 -14.66 -6.20
C LYS A 55 -7.63 -15.78 -7.24
N GLU A 56 -7.12 -15.58 -8.45
CA GLU A 56 -7.04 -16.63 -9.48
C GLU A 56 -6.20 -17.85 -9.02
N LYS A 57 -5.27 -17.62 -8.07
CA LYS A 57 -4.45 -18.68 -7.44
C LYS A 57 -5.03 -19.26 -6.14
N GLY A 58 -6.24 -18.84 -5.76
CA GLY A 58 -7.01 -19.39 -4.64
C GLY A 58 -6.87 -18.63 -3.32
N VAL A 59 -6.20 -17.47 -3.29
CA VAL A 59 -6.15 -16.60 -2.10
C VAL A 59 -7.21 -15.52 -2.22
N ASP A 60 -8.29 -15.61 -1.42
CA ASP A 60 -9.29 -14.55 -1.36
C ASP A 60 -8.68 -13.32 -0.67
N VAL A 61 -8.54 -12.22 -1.41
CA VAL A 61 -7.96 -10.96 -0.91
C VAL A 61 -8.99 -9.85 -1.03
N GLN A 62 -9.22 -9.12 0.06
CA GLN A 62 -10.12 -7.99 0.10
C GLN A 62 -9.36 -6.74 0.52
N MET A 63 -9.35 -5.72 -0.35
CA MET A 63 -8.73 -4.43 -0.06
C MET A 63 -9.78 -3.42 0.41
N THR A 64 -9.43 -2.68 1.45
CA THR A 64 -10.17 -1.52 1.95
C THR A 64 -9.29 -0.29 1.87
N PHE A 65 -9.76 0.73 1.16
CA PHE A 65 -9.11 2.05 1.11
C PHE A 65 -9.49 2.87 2.35
N LEU A 66 -8.49 3.35 3.04
CA LEU A 66 -8.61 4.14 4.26
C LEU A 66 -8.12 5.57 4.02
N LYS A 67 -8.33 6.44 4.98
CA LYS A 67 -8.03 7.87 4.76
C LYS A 67 -6.54 8.20 4.87
N SER A 68 -5.72 7.34 5.49
CA SER A 68 -4.30 7.61 5.72
C SER A 68 -3.54 6.36 6.16
N GLU A 69 -2.22 6.37 6.00
CA GLU A 69 -1.34 5.24 6.34
C GLU A 69 -1.34 4.92 7.85
N ASP A 70 -1.43 5.93 8.71
CA ASP A 70 -1.52 5.73 10.16
C ASP A 70 -2.80 5.00 10.56
N ILE A 71 -3.93 5.25 9.87
CA ILE A 71 -5.18 4.49 10.05
C ILE A 71 -5.01 3.06 9.55
N ALA A 72 -4.37 2.84 8.40
CA ALA A 72 -4.08 1.50 7.89
C ALA A 72 -3.20 0.70 8.86
N ALA A 73 -2.15 1.34 9.40
CA ALA A 73 -1.27 0.71 10.39
C ALA A 73 -2.03 0.37 11.69
N GLN A 74 -2.90 1.26 12.18
CA GLN A 74 -3.76 0.99 13.33
C GLN A 74 -4.71 -0.19 13.08
N ALA A 75 -5.28 -0.31 11.87
CA ALA A 75 -6.15 -1.43 11.51
C ALA A 75 -5.43 -2.78 11.61
N VAL A 76 -4.16 -2.85 11.18
CA VAL A 76 -3.34 -4.07 11.31
C VAL A 76 -2.99 -4.36 12.76
N VAL A 77 -2.54 -3.37 13.53
CA VAL A 77 -2.19 -3.55 14.95
C VAL A 77 -3.39 -4.01 15.78
N SER A 78 -4.59 -3.51 15.46
CA SER A 78 -5.83 -3.88 16.16
C SER A 78 -6.48 -5.19 15.65
N GLY A 79 -5.93 -5.82 14.61
CA GLY A 79 -6.49 -7.03 13.99
C GLY A 79 -7.74 -6.79 13.13
N GLN A 80 -8.04 -5.54 12.78
CA GLN A 80 -9.13 -5.20 11.85
C GLN A 80 -8.72 -5.48 10.40
N ALA A 81 -7.43 -5.41 10.08
CA ALA A 81 -6.82 -5.85 8.84
C ALA A 81 -5.68 -6.83 9.13
N ASP A 82 -5.33 -7.65 8.14
CA ASP A 82 -4.26 -8.65 8.24
C ASP A 82 -2.96 -8.09 7.67
N ILE A 83 -3.07 -7.31 6.59
CA ILE A 83 -1.98 -6.65 5.88
C ILE A 83 -2.30 -5.17 5.76
N GLY A 84 -1.29 -4.33 5.92
CA GLY A 84 -1.35 -2.89 5.65
C GLY A 84 -0.44 -2.50 4.50
N VAL A 85 -0.77 -1.38 3.86
CA VAL A 85 0.06 -0.69 2.86
C VAL A 85 0.48 0.65 3.42
N GLY A 86 1.78 0.96 3.31
CA GLY A 86 2.43 2.17 3.81
C GLY A 86 3.83 1.89 4.35
N ALA A 87 4.45 2.87 5.00
CA ALA A 87 5.80 2.78 5.55
C ALA A 87 5.79 2.98 7.09
N PRO A 88 5.39 1.97 7.91
CA PRO A 88 5.08 2.13 9.34
C PRO A 88 6.32 2.21 10.26
N TYR A 89 7.43 2.78 9.83
CA TYR A 89 8.72 2.79 10.55
C TYR A 89 8.62 3.39 11.96
N ALA A 90 7.98 4.54 12.09
CA ALA A 90 7.79 5.19 13.40
C ALA A 90 6.96 4.32 14.36
N LEU A 91 5.95 3.62 13.86
CA LEU A 91 5.12 2.72 14.66
C LEU A 91 5.91 1.48 15.08
N LEU A 92 6.68 0.88 14.18
CA LEU A 92 7.54 -0.26 14.47
C LEU A 92 8.54 0.06 15.59
N GLN A 93 9.25 1.17 15.50
CA GLN A 93 10.28 1.53 16.46
C GLN A 93 9.69 2.03 17.80
N LYS A 94 8.76 3.00 17.76
CA LYS A 94 8.27 3.67 18.98
C LYS A 94 7.25 2.85 19.75
N ALA A 95 6.33 2.21 19.06
CA ALA A 95 5.28 1.39 19.68
C ALA A 95 5.70 -0.08 19.87
N LYS A 96 6.80 -0.52 19.26
CA LYS A 96 7.24 -1.92 19.24
C LYS A 96 6.09 -2.85 18.83
N ALA A 97 5.30 -2.40 17.86
CA ALA A 97 4.17 -3.15 17.37
C ALA A 97 4.64 -4.51 16.79
N PRO A 98 3.90 -5.60 16.99
CA PRO A 98 4.26 -6.92 16.51
C PRO A 98 3.95 -7.05 15.00
N ILE A 99 4.39 -6.06 14.21
CA ILE A 99 4.25 -6.02 12.76
C ILE A 99 5.63 -6.02 12.11
N ARG A 100 5.71 -6.48 10.87
CA ARG A 100 6.92 -6.39 10.04
C ARG A 100 6.54 -6.03 8.62
N ILE A 101 7.39 -5.22 7.99
CA ILE A 101 7.39 -5.02 6.55
C ILE A 101 7.88 -6.32 5.92
N PHE A 102 7.28 -6.77 4.82
CA PHE A 102 7.71 -7.99 4.15
C PHE A 102 7.93 -7.83 2.65
N MET A 103 7.53 -6.69 2.06
CA MET A 103 7.74 -6.40 0.64
C MET A 103 7.61 -4.90 0.38
N GLN A 104 8.55 -4.34 -0.37
CA GLN A 104 8.46 -2.99 -0.95
C GLN A 104 7.54 -3.01 -2.17
N LEU A 105 6.63 -2.06 -2.27
CA LEU A 105 5.72 -1.87 -3.41
C LEU A 105 6.18 -0.75 -4.34
N SER A 106 6.65 0.37 -3.78
CA SER A 106 7.09 1.55 -4.52
C SER A 106 8.22 2.28 -3.81
N THR A 107 8.89 3.15 -4.53
CA THR A 107 9.89 4.10 -4.02
C THR A 107 9.37 5.52 -4.07
N LEU A 108 9.85 6.37 -3.17
CA LEU A 108 9.46 7.77 -3.08
C LEU A 108 9.76 8.53 -4.37
N GLN A 109 8.71 8.93 -5.08
CA GLN A 109 8.78 9.73 -6.30
C GLN A 109 7.82 10.92 -6.20
N PHE A 110 8.24 11.92 -5.45
CA PHE A 110 7.42 13.08 -5.19
C PHE A 110 8.12 14.37 -5.58
N TYR A 111 7.31 15.38 -5.85
CA TYR A 111 7.71 16.69 -6.32
C TYR A 111 7.18 17.76 -5.36
N PRO A 112 8.04 18.29 -4.45
CA PRO A 112 7.68 19.48 -3.68
C PRO A 112 7.31 20.63 -4.61
N VAL A 113 6.19 21.26 -4.36
CA VAL A 113 5.63 22.25 -5.28
C VAL A 113 5.03 23.45 -4.55
N VAL A 114 5.24 24.63 -5.10
CA VAL A 114 4.77 25.91 -4.55
C VAL A 114 4.03 26.73 -5.60
N ASN A 115 3.09 27.54 -5.16
CA ASN A 115 2.46 28.56 -5.99
C ASN A 115 3.39 29.78 -6.11
N THR A 116 3.81 30.12 -7.33
CA THR A 116 4.80 31.16 -7.63
C THR A 116 4.35 32.58 -7.29
N ASP A 117 3.04 32.80 -7.07
CA ASP A 117 2.52 34.07 -6.56
C ASP A 117 2.96 34.34 -5.10
N PHE A 118 3.35 33.28 -4.36
CA PHE A 118 3.71 33.39 -2.95
C PHE A 118 5.16 32.96 -2.68
N TYR A 119 5.64 31.89 -3.30
CA TYR A 119 6.93 31.26 -2.99
C TYR A 119 7.68 30.88 -4.27
N LYS A 120 9.03 30.87 -4.23
CA LYS A 120 9.88 30.51 -5.37
C LYS A 120 10.99 29.53 -5.02
N GLU A 121 11.42 29.49 -3.77
CA GLU A 121 12.50 28.66 -3.28
C GLU A 121 12.20 28.12 -1.87
N TRP A 122 12.97 27.18 -1.41
CA TRP A 122 12.78 26.55 -0.10
C TRP A 122 12.76 27.56 1.06
N LYS A 123 13.59 28.58 1.02
CA LYS A 123 13.67 29.60 2.07
C LYS A 123 12.41 30.43 2.22
N ASP A 124 11.62 30.56 1.19
CA ASP A 124 10.33 31.27 1.25
C ASP A 124 9.30 30.51 2.11
N LEU A 125 9.56 29.22 2.40
CA LEU A 125 8.69 28.39 3.24
C LEU A 125 8.99 28.51 4.74
N ASP A 126 10.01 29.30 5.14
CA ASP A 126 10.28 29.56 6.55
C ASP A 126 9.10 30.26 7.22
N GLY A 127 8.61 29.68 8.32
CA GLY A 127 7.42 30.16 9.02
C GLY A 127 6.11 30.00 8.26
N GLN A 128 6.07 29.23 7.16
CA GLN A 128 4.87 29.03 6.35
C GLN A 128 4.22 27.65 6.63
N GLU A 129 2.94 27.54 6.33
CA GLU A 129 2.20 26.28 6.40
C GLU A 129 2.38 25.48 5.11
N ILE A 130 2.56 24.18 5.25
CA ILE A 130 2.63 23.22 4.13
C ILE A 130 1.56 22.14 4.27
N ALA A 131 1.26 21.45 3.17
CA ALA A 131 0.38 20.29 3.18
C ALA A 131 1.15 19.03 2.75
N VAL A 132 0.92 17.92 3.46
CA VAL A 132 1.48 16.58 3.17
C VAL A 132 0.38 15.53 3.23
N HIS A 133 0.68 14.27 2.92
CA HIS A 133 -0.31 13.20 2.90
C HIS A 133 -0.88 12.90 4.29
N SER A 134 -0.06 12.33 5.17
CA SER A 134 -0.45 11.95 6.51
C SER A 134 0.74 12.00 7.47
N ARG A 135 0.46 11.90 8.75
CA ARG A 135 1.51 11.83 9.77
C ARG A 135 2.33 10.55 9.61
N GLY A 136 3.65 10.69 9.55
CA GLY A 136 4.59 9.59 9.39
C GLY A 136 4.73 9.09 7.95
N SER A 137 4.06 9.72 6.96
CA SER A 137 4.19 9.35 5.56
C SER A 137 5.53 9.79 4.95
N GLY A 138 5.90 9.16 3.82
CA GLY A 138 7.10 9.54 3.06
C GLY A 138 7.07 11.01 2.62
N THR A 139 5.90 11.56 2.31
CA THR A 139 5.76 12.98 1.95
C THR A 139 6.07 13.92 3.11
N GLU A 140 5.64 13.58 4.34
CA GLU A 140 6.03 14.34 5.54
C GLU A 140 7.55 14.24 5.76
N ALA A 141 8.11 13.05 5.66
CA ALA A 141 9.54 12.80 5.84
C ALA A 141 10.39 13.60 4.83
N ILE A 142 10.00 13.66 3.55
CA ILE A 142 10.66 14.49 2.53
C ILE A 142 10.63 15.98 2.93
N MET A 143 9.46 16.49 3.29
CA MET A 143 9.33 17.92 3.60
C MET A 143 10.11 18.29 4.87
N GLN A 144 10.14 17.43 5.89
CA GLN A 144 10.98 17.64 7.09
C GLN A 144 12.48 17.62 6.74
N LEU A 145 12.93 16.61 5.97
CA LEU A 145 14.29 16.53 5.50
C LEU A 145 14.72 17.80 4.75
N MET A 146 13.83 18.36 3.93
CA MET A 146 14.14 19.57 3.16
C MET A 146 14.09 20.82 4.01
N ALA A 147 13.26 20.85 5.06
CA ALA A 147 13.29 21.93 6.04
C ALA A 147 14.65 21.96 6.75
N ASP A 148 15.12 20.84 7.24
CA ASP A 148 16.40 20.72 7.92
C ASP A 148 17.58 21.10 7.01
N LYS A 149 17.61 20.59 5.77
CA LYS A 149 18.65 20.91 4.77
C LYS A 149 18.71 22.39 4.42
N ASN A 150 17.60 23.10 4.46
CA ASN A 150 17.53 24.53 4.13
C ASN A 150 17.54 25.43 5.37
N GLY A 151 17.55 24.89 6.59
CA GLY A 151 17.55 25.62 7.85
C GLY A 151 16.30 26.48 7.99
N ILE A 152 15.12 25.90 7.71
CA ILE A 152 13.81 26.53 7.82
C ILE A 152 12.92 25.72 8.77
N GLU A 153 11.88 26.38 9.32
CA GLU A 153 10.86 25.75 10.15
C GLU A 153 9.47 26.10 9.60
N TYR A 154 8.63 25.07 9.40
CA TYR A 154 7.23 25.31 9.02
C TYR A 154 6.42 25.79 10.22
N SER A 155 5.51 26.75 10.00
CA SER A 155 4.59 27.19 11.06
C SER A 155 3.51 26.14 11.38
N GLY A 156 3.26 25.22 10.45
CA GLY A 156 2.32 24.12 10.60
C GLY A 156 2.34 23.17 9.41
N ILE A 157 1.88 21.94 9.68
CA ILE A 157 1.72 20.90 8.66
C ILE A 157 0.26 20.47 8.64
N SER A 158 -0.40 20.67 7.50
CA SER A 158 -1.75 20.18 7.24
C SER A 158 -1.69 18.80 6.59
N TYR A 159 -2.49 17.86 7.08
CA TYR A 159 -2.57 16.51 6.54
C TYR A 159 -3.73 16.42 5.54
N VAL A 160 -3.40 16.24 4.27
CA VAL A 160 -4.33 16.19 3.14
C VAL A 160 -4.04 14.93 2.33
N PRO A 161 -4.71 13.80 2.66
CA PRO A 161 -4.53 12.51 1.98
C PRO A 161 -4.91 12.60 0.49
N GLY A 162 -4.17 11.85 -0.36
CA GLY A 162 -4.33 11.84 -1.81
C GLY A 162 -3.50 12.91 -2.52
N ALA A 163 -2.60 12.50 -3.42
CA ALA A 163 -1.81 13.44 -4.23
C ALA A 163 -2.69 14.29 -5.12
N GLU A 164 -3.74 13.72 -5.72
CA GLU A 164 -4.73 14.42 -6.54
C GLU A 164 -5.57 15.41 -5.73
N VAL A 165 -5.86 15.11 -4.45
CA VAL A 165 -6.57 16.06 -3.56
C VAL A 165 -5.68 17.26 -3.29
N ARG A 166 -4.39 17.06 -3.01
CA ARG A 166 -3.42 18.14 -2.82
C ARG A 166 -3.21 18.95 -4.09
N THR A 167 -3.15 18.28 -5.26
CA THR A 167 -3.07 18.91 -6.58
C THR A 167 -4.28 19.80 -6.83
N GLY A 168 -5.49 19.29 -6.54
CA GLY A 168 -6.72 20.07 -6.63
C GLY A 168 -6.75 21.28 -5.69
N ALA A 169 -6.27 21.11 -4.46
CA ALA A 169 -6.18 22.18 -3.47
C ALA A 169 -5.21 23.30 -3.89
N LEU A 170 -4.07 22.94 -4.52
CA LEU A 170 -3.16 23.93 -5.14
C LEU A 170 -3.82 24.70 -6.26
N LEU A 171 -4.50 24.04 -7.20
CA LEU A 171 -5.19 24.67 -8.32
C LEU A 171 -6.27 25.65 -7.86
N GLN A 172 -6.98 25.32 -6.78
CA GLN A 172 -8.00 26.15 -6.16
C GLN A 172 -7.44 27.27 -5.27
N GLY A 173 -6.12 27.24 -4.95
CA GLY A 173 -5.49 28.21 -4.06
C GLY A 173 -5.75 27.98 -2.57
N ASN A 174 -6.32 26.84 -2.20
CA ASN A 174 -6.56 26.45 -0.80
C ASN A 174 -5.26 26.04 -0.09
N VAL A 175 -4.29 25.55 -0.85
CA VAL A 175 -2.93 25.22 -0.42
C VAL A 175 -1.96 26.02 -1.28
N LYS A 176 -0.86 26.51 -0.71
CA LYS A 176 0.17 27.30 -1.41
C LYS A 176 1.48 26.55 -1.59
N ALA A 177 1.75 25.59 -0.73
CA ALA A 177 2.93 24.74 -0.76
C ALA A 177 2.54 23.32 -0.36
N THR A 178 2.96 22.33 -1.14
CA THR A 178 2.71 20.90 -0.88
C THR A 178 3.73 20.03 -1.62
N ILE A 179 3.43 18.75 -1.68
CA ILE A 179 4.20 17.75 -2.41
C ILE A 179 3.22 16.84 -3.16
N VAL A 180 3.48 16.60 -4.44
CA VAL A 180 2.63 15.82 -5.35
C VAL A 180 3.43 14.73 -6.05
N ASP A 181 2.74 13.73 -6.59
CA ASP A 181 3.29 12.67 -7.43
C ASP A 181 3.49 13.14 -8.90
N SER A 182 3.89 12.23 -9.77
CA SER A 182 4.09 12.51 -11.19
C SER A 182 2.80 12.88 -11.92
N SER A 183 1.66 12.27 -11.55
CA SER A 183 0.34 12.62 -12.08
C SER A 183 -0.05 14.05 -11.71
N GLY A 184 0.09 14.40 -10.44
CA GLY A 184 -0.16 15.76 -9.95
C GLY A 184 0.72 16.79 -10.62
N LYS A 185 2.02 16.47 -10.83
CA LYS A 185 2.94 17.34 -11.57
C LYS A 185 2.44 17.61 -12.98
N ARG A 186 2.11 16.56 -13.76
CA ARG A 186 1.57 16.74 -15.14
C ARG A 186 0.29 17.57 -15.16
N VAL A 187 -0.62 17.33 -14.23
CA VAL A 187 -1.86 18.09 -14.10
C VAL A 187 -1.59 19.59 -13.84
N LEU A 188 -0.63 19.91 -12.97
CA LEU A 188 -0.28 21.30 -12.66
C LEU A 188 0.38 22.00 -13.85
N GLU A 189 1.29 21.31 -14.56
CA GLU A 189 1.97 21.82 -15.75
C GLU A 189 0.99 22.08 -16.91
N ASP A 190 -0.01 21.19 -17.09
CA ASP A 190 -1.02 21.31 -18.14
C ASP A 190 -2.09 22.37 -17.83
N LYS A 191 -2.70 22.30 -16.64
CA LYS A 191 -3.85 23.16 -16.30
C LYS A 191 -3.48 24.58 -15.90
N ALA A 192 -2.26 24.83 -15.45
CA ALA A 192 -1.80 26.14 -14.99
C ALA A 192 -0.31 26.38 -15.27
N PRO A 193 0.12 26.38 -16.54
CA PRO A 193 1.53 26.50 -16.92
C PRO A 193 2.16 27.77 -16.35
N GLY A 194 3.31 27.60 -15.67
CA GLY A 194 4.06 28.70 -15.06
C GLY A 194 3.52 29.23 -13.73
N LYS A 195 2.38 28.75 -13.26
CA LYS A 195 1.81 29.17 -11.97
C LYS A 195 2.44 28.45 -10.78
N PHE A 196 3.04 27.30 -11.01
CA PHE A 196 3.64 26.48 -9.98
C PHE A 196 5.13 26.24 -10.26
N ALA A 197 5.94 26.20 -9.22
CA ALA A 197 7.36 25.85 -9.28
C ALA A 197 7.61 24.58 -8.48
N PHE A 198 8.31 23.63 -9.08
CA PHE A 198 8.78 22.43 -8.40
C PHE A 198 10.13 22.72 -7.76
N LEU A 199 10.20 22.56 -6.42
CA LEU A 199 11.41 22.83 -5.68
C LEU A 199 12.38 21.65 -5.80
N PRO A 200 13.71 21.91 -5.89
CA PRO A 200 14.69 20.85 -6.04
C PRO A 200 14.72 19.97 -4.79
N LEU A 201 14.58 18.66 -4.97
CA LEU A 201 14.58 17.65 -3.90
C LEU A 201 15.94 16.91 -3.82
N GLY A 202 16.55 16.60 -4.96
CA GLY A 202 17.64 15.64 -5.05
C GLY A 202 17.11 14.20 -5.16
N GLU A 203 18.04 13.25 -5.18
CA GLU A 203 17.70 11.83 -5.26
C GLU A 203 17.29 11.31 -3.87
N VAL A 204 16.16 10.59 -3.82
CA VAL A 204 15.65 9.93 -2.62
C VAL A 204 15.36 8.48 -2.99
N ALA A 205 16.12 7.56 -2.42
CA ALA A 205 15.99 6.13 -2.66
C ALA A 205 15.42 5.44 -1.42
N ALA A 206 14.16 5.73 -1.09
CA ALA A 206 13.49 5.10 0.04
C ALA A 206 12.12 4.56 -0.36
N THR A 207 11.62 3.63 0.43
CA THR A 207 10.29 3.04 0.26
C THR A 207 9.22 4.11 0.48
N ASP A 208 8.31 4.22 -0.49
CA ASP A 208 7.06 4.95 -0.35
C ASP A 208 6.00 4.05 0.27
N GLU A 209 5.64 2.99 -0.44
CA GLU A 209 4.70 2.00 0.03
C GLU A 209 5.36 0.64 0.18
N ALA A 210 5.01 -0.04 1.26
CA ALA A 210 5.38 -1.41 1.54
C ALA A 210 4.19 -2.19 2.06
N LEU A 211 4.21 -3.51 1.89
CA LEU A 211 3.33 -4.40 2.61
C LEU A 211 3.90 -4.71 3.98
N PHE A 212 3.08 -4.57 5.00
CA PHE A 212 3.40 -4.97 6.36
C PHE A 212 2.24 -5.75 6.99
N ALA A 213 2.55 -6.64 7.92
CA ALA A 213 1.56 -7.46 8.59
C ALA A 213 2.01 -7.83 10.01
N ASN A 214 1.06 -8.32 10.81
CA ASN A 214 1.37 -8.92 12.10
C ASN A 214 2.25 -10.17 11.92
N THR A 215 3.26 -10.34 12.77
CA THR A 215 4.21 -11.47 12.69
C THR A 215 3.54 -12.83 12.85
N ASP A 216 2.51 -12.91 13.70
CA ASP A 216 1.74 -14.14 13.87
C ASP A 216 0.95 -14.48 12.60
N TYR A 217 0.39 -13.45 11.94
CA TYR A 217 -0.31 -13.63 10.67
C TYR A 217 0.63 -14.12 9.58
N LEU A 218 1.80 -13.50 9.41
CA LEU A 218 2.82 -13.93 8.43
C LEU A 218 3.21 -15.40 8.63
N SER A 219 3.37 -15.82 9.88
CA SER A 219 3.73 -17.20 10.22
C SER A 219 2.59 -18.19 9.95
N ALA A 220 1.36 -17.83 10.32
CA ALA A 220 0.19 -18.70 10.19
C ALA A 220 -0.29 -18.87 8.75
N ASN A 221 -0.08 -17.82 7.90
CA ASN A 221 -0.59 -17.76 6.52
C ASN A 221 0.54 -17.71 5.48
N ALA A 222 1.72 -18.28 5.80
CA ALA A 222 2.92 -18.17 4.97
C ALA A 222 2.71 -18.55 3.49
N ALA A 223 1.91 -19.59 3.21
CA ALA A 223 1.63 -20.05 1.84
C ALA A 223 0.83 -19.01 1.04
N ASP A 224 -0.17 -18.39 1.65
CA ASP A 224 -1.01 -17.38 1.00
C ASP A 224 -0.23 -16.07 0.80
N VAL A 225 0.62 -15.71 1.76
CA VAL A 225 1.55 -14.56 1.66
C VAL A 225 2.55 -14.79 0.52
N GLU A 226 3.11 -16.00 0.35
CA GLU A 226 3.99 -16.33 -0.78
C GLU A 226 3.25 -16.20 -2.13
N ILE A 227 2.00 -16.63 -2.22
CA ILE A 227 1.16 -16.46 -3.42
C ILE A 227 0.94 -14.98 -3.72
N LEU A 228 0.62 -14.17 -2.71
CA LEU A 228 0.45 -12.73 -2.85
C LEU A 228 1.73 -12.06 -3.36
N VAL A 229 2.87 -12.32 -2.72
CA VAL A 229 4.18 -11.77 -3.12
C VAL A 229 4.52 -12.17 -4.56
N GLU A 230 4.31 -13.44 -4.96
CA GLU A 230 4.53 -13.90 -6.33
C GLU A 230 3.61 -13.19 -7.33
N ALA A 231 2.34 -13.00 -7.00
CA ALA A 231 1.39 -12.30 -7.86
C ALA A 231 1.80 -10.83 -8.07
N ILE A 232 2.25 -10.16 -7.01
CA ILE A 232 2.73 -8.79 -7.07
C ILE A 232 3.99 -8.70 -7.93
N LEU A 233 5.05 -9.46 -7.63
CA LEU A 233 6.30 -9.44 -8.40
C LEU A 233 6.08 -9.74 -9.87
N THR A 234 5.23 -10.72 -10.18
CA THR A 234 4.91 -11.06 -11.58
C THR A 234 4.21 -9.89 -12.28
N THR A 235 3.30 -9.21 -11.60
CA THR A 235 2.60 -8.04 -12.15
C THR A 235 3.54 -6.86 -12.34
N TRP A 236 4.42 -6.58 -11.35
CA TRP A 236 5.43 -5.51 -11.46
C TRP A 236 6.35 -5.72 -12.67
N ARG A 237 6.85 -6.95 -12.86
CA ARG A 237 7.74 -7.28 -14.00
C ARG A 237 7.04 -7.17 -15.34
N GLU A 238 5.78 -7.58 -15.43
CA GLU A 238 4.98 -7.42 -16.65
C GLU A 238 4.76 -5.94 -16.97
N VAL A 239 4.37 -5.14 -15.97
CA VAL A 239 4.13 -3.69 -16.14
C VAL A 239 5.43 -2.94 -16.45
N ALA A 240 6.55 -3.30 -15.83
CA ALA A 240 7.84 -2.68 -16.11
C ALA A 240 8.34 -3.02 -17.52
N ALA A 241 8.05 -4.23 -18.04
CA ALA A 241 8.38 -4.63 -19.40
C ALA A 241 7.46 -3.97 -20.45
N ASP A 242 6.19 -3.79 -20.13
CA ASP A 242 5.20 -3.10 -20.96
C ASP A 242 4.22 -2.31 -20.08
N PRO A 243 4.42 -1.00 -19.88
CA PRO A 243 3.53 -0.16 -19.08
C PRO A 243 2.06 -0.19 -19.53
N LYS A 244 1.80 -0.49 -20.82
CA LYS A 244 0.42 -0.62 -21.35
C LYS A 244 -0.30 -1.86 -20.84
N ALA A 245 0.41 -2.86 -20.31
CA ALA A 245 -0.19 -4.05 -19.75
C ALA A 245 -1.20 -3.73 -18.63
N VAL A 246 -0.98 -2.62 -17.88
CA VAL A 246 -1.92 -2.17 -16.84
C VAL A 246 -3.31 -1.85 -17.43
N ILE A 247 -3.39 -1.30 -18.63
CA ILE A 247 -4.68 -1.00 -19.28
C ILE A 247 -5.44 -2.29 -19.55
N ALA A 248 -4.77 -3.31 -20.10
CA ALA A 248 -5.37 -4.62 -20.33
C ALA A 248 -5.81 -5.30 -19.03
N LEU A 249 -5.01 -5.19 -17.97
CA LEU A 249 -5.35 -5.72 -16.64
C LEU A 249 -6.54 -4.99 -16.02
N ARG A 250 -6.58 -3.65 -16.13
CA ARG A 250 -7.72 -2.84 -15.70
C ARG A 250 -9.01 -3.31 -16.38
N ASP A 251 -8.99 -3.49 -17.68
CA ASP A 251 -10.17 -3.88 -18.45
C ASP A 251 -10.59 -5.32 -18.13
N LYS A 252 -9.62 -6.24 -18.01
CA LYS A 252 -9.86 -7.65 -17.65
C LYS A 252 -10.58 -7.77 -16.30
N TYR A 253 -10.10 -7.06 -15.30
CA TYR A 253 -10.59 -7.16 -13.92
C TYR A 253 -11.60 -6.07 -13.55
N LYS A 254 -11.92 -5.15 -14.48
CA LYS A 254 -12.83 -4.02 -14.27
C LYS A 254 -12.42 -3.14 -13.09
N LEU A 255 -11.12 -2.85 -12.99
CA LEU A 255 -10.56 -2.05 -11.90
C LEU A 255 -10.85 -0.56 -12.10
N LEU A 256 -11.04 0.15 -11.01
CA LEU A 256 -11.38 1.58 -10.99
C LEU A 256 -12.52 1.91 -11.97
N PRO A 257 -13.72 1.35 -11.78
CA PRO A 257 -14.84 1.55 -12.71
C PRO A 257 -15.27 3.02 -12.80
N ASP A 258 -15.05 3.80 -11.73
CA ASP A 258 -15.41 5.21 -11.63
C ASP A 258 -14.27 6.17 -12.02
N ALA A 259 -13.18 5.66 -12.62
CA ALA A 259 -12.07 6.49 -13.08
C ALA A 259 -12.54 7.52 -14.11
N THR A 260 -12.16 8.77 -13.90
CA THR A 260 -12.48 9.86 -14.84
C THR A 260 -11.72 9.70 -16.15
N PRO A 261 -12.15 10.34 -17.26
CA PRO A 261 -11.40 10.33 -18.51
C PRO A 261 -9.94 10.79 -18.36
N ASP A 262 -9.69 11.80 -17.52
CA ASP A 262 -8.34 12.32 -17.23
C ASP A 262 -7.49 11.23 -16.55
N MET A 263 -8.03 10.52 -15.55
CA MET A 263 -7.34 9.40 -14.89
C MET A 263 -7.03 8.27 -15.88
N VAL A 264 -7.98 7.92 -16.76
CA VAL A 264 -7.75 6.88 -17.76
C VAL A 264 -6.65 7.29 -18.75
N ALA A 265 -6.62 8.55 -19.16
CA ALA A 265 -5.58 9.07 -20.04
C ALA A 265 -4.19 9.11 -19.39
N ASP A 266 -4.13 9.20 -18.07
CA ASP A 266 -2.86 9.25 -17.30
C ASP A 266 -2.27 7.86 -17.00
N ILE A 267 -3.00 6.75 -17.21
CA ILE A 267 -2.51 5.39 -16.88
C ILE A 267 -1.18 5.09 -17.58
N GLU A 268 -1.10 5.23 -18.89
CA GLU A 268 0.13 4.93 -19.64
C GLU A 268 1.29 5.88 -19.27
N PRO A 269 1.11 7.21 -19.24
CA PRO A 269 2.14 8.13 -18.77
C PRO A 269 2.66 7.81 -17.36
N TYR A 270 1.77 7.55 -16.42
CA TYR A 270 2.13 7.22 -15.04
C TYR A 270 3.00 5.96 -14.98
N PHE A 271 2.55 4.85 -15.56
CA PHE A 271 3.29 3.60 -15.50
C PHE A 271 4.55 3.57 -16.35
N THR A 272 4.64 4.40 -17.39
CA THR A 272 5.90 4.60 -18.15
C THR A 272 6.98 5.23 -17.24
N GLU A 273 6.62 6.19 -16.41
CA GLU A 273 7.53 6.81 -15.45
C GLU A 273 7.84 5.87 -14.28
N ALA A 274 6.81 5.27 -13.69
CA ALA A 274 6.95 4.35 -12.54
C ALA A 274 7.79 3.10 -12.88
N ALA A 275 7.72 2.59 -14.11
CA ALA A 275 8.46 1.40 -14.55
C ALA A 275 9.98 1.50 -14.32
N ALA A 276 10.55 2.70 -14.41
CA ALA A 276 11.99 2.92 -14.24
C ALA A 276 12.50 2.66 -12.82
N VAL A 277 11.62 2.74 -11.83
CA VAL A 277 11.95 2.67 -10.39
C VAL A 277 11.14 1.62 -9.63
N MET A 278 10.34 0.85 -10.34
CA MET A 278 9.53 -0.22 -9.76
C MET A 278 10.42 -1.30 -9.11
N PRO A 279 10.17 -1.70 -7.84
CA PRO A 279 11.02 -2.66 -7.14
C PRO A 279 10.73 -4.10 -7.62
N LEU A 280 11.32 -4.52 -8.75
CA LEU A 280 11.06 -5.81 -9.40
C LEU A 280 11.49 -7.03 -8.56
N ASN A 281 12.27 -6.80 -7.52
CA ASN A 281 12.69 -7.80 -6.53
C ASN A 281 11.95 -7.69 -5.20
N GLY A 282 11.02 -6.71 -5.04
CA GLY A 282 10.31 -6.46 -3.80
C GLY A 282 11.14 -5.77 -2.70
N GLY A 283 12.26 -5.14 -3.07
CA GLY A 283 13.14 -4.36 -2.19
C GLY A 283 14.15 -5.21 -1.44
N GLY A 284 13.71 -5.94 -0.43
CA GLY A 284 14.60 -6.77 0.38
C GLY A 284 15.51 -5.98 1.32
N GLU A 285 16.69 -6.56 1.64
CA GLU A 285 17.63 -5.94 2.58
C GLU A 285 18.17 -4.58 2.08
N ALA A 286 18.35 -4.42 0.76
CA ALA A 286 18.83 -3.17 0.19
C ALA A 286 17.84 -2.02 0.46
N ALA A 287 16.56 -2.25 0.18
CA ALA A 287 15.52 -1.26 0.47
C ALA A 287 15.44 -0.92 1.97
N ALA A 288 15.55 -1.93 2.84
CA ALA A 288 15.59 -1.68 4.28
C ALA A 288 16.75 -0.76 4.71
N ARG A 289 17.93 -0.89 4.09
CA ARG A 289 19.08 -0.01 4.36
C ARG A 289 18.86 1.40 3.83
N ASP A 290 18.37 1.54 2.61
CA ASP A 290 18.02 2.85 2.03
C ASP A 290 16.95 3.56 2.90
N ASP A 291 16.00 2.80 3.42
CA ASP A 291 14.96 3.31 4.33
C ASP A 291 15.56 3.79 5.66
N PHE A 292 16.48 3.03 6.25
CA PHE A 292 17.13 3.45 7.49
C PHE A 292 17.91 4.75 7.32
N ASP A 293 18.65 4.86 6.21
CA ASP A 293 19.37 6.09 5.89
C ASP A 293 18.43 7.29 5.73
N PHE A 294 17.33 7.11 5.02
CA PHE A 294 16.36 8.18 4.79
C PHE A 294 15.54 8.54 6.03
N TYR A 295 14.93 7.53 6.69
CA TYR A 295 14.01 7.78 7.79
C TYR A 295 14.69 8.22 9.09
N THR A 296 15.98 7.92 9.28
CA THR A 296 16.76 8.51 10.41
C THR A 296 17.09 9.97 10.14
N VAL A 297 17.51 10.33 8.92
CA VAL A 297 17.82 11.71 8.57
C VAL A 297 16.56 12.59 8.58
N SER A 298 15.41 12.04 8.18
CA SER A 298 14.13 12.76 8.25
C SER A 298 13.51 12.83 9.65
N GLY A 299 14.14 12.18 10.65
CA GLY A 299 13.65 12.16 12.04
C GLY A 299 12.49 11.21 12.31
N ALA A 300 12.09 10.39 11.33
CA ALA A 300 11.05 9.38 11.51
C ALA A 300 11.54 8.14 12.26
N LEU A 301 12.85 7.82 12.15
CA LEU A 301 13.55 6.80 12.93
C LEU A 301 14.61 7.44 13.86
N GLU A 302 14.85 6.80 15.00
CA GLU A 302 15.87 7.19 15.95
C GLU A 302 17.06 6.22 15.88
N GLY A 303 18.27 6.73 16.07
CA GLY A 303 19.53 5.97 16.10
C GLY A 303 20.38 6.17 14.84
N GLU A 304 21.52 5.49 14.81
CA GLU A 304 22.41 5.49 13.64
C GLU A 304 21.92 4.41 12.64
N PRO A 305 21.80 4.72 11.34
CA PRO A 305 21.32 3.77 10.33
C PRO A 305 22.04 2.44 10.34
N ALA A 306 23.38 2.48 10.54
CA ALA A 306 24.22 1.28 10.54
C ALA A 306 23.96 0.34 11.74
N ASP A 307 23.41 0.86 12.83
CA ASP A 307 23.12 0.09 14.05
C ASP A 307 21.70 -0.54 14.02
N LEU A 308 20.83 -0.11 13.09
CA LEU A 308 19.49 -0.65 12.93
C LEU A 308 19.57 -2.04 12.27
N LYS A 309 18.84 -2.99 12.86
CA LYS A 309 18.78 -4.36 12.36
C LYS A 309 17.57 -4.56 11.46
N VAL A 310 17.80 -5.14 10.28
CA VAL A 310 16.72 -5.37 9.30
C VAL A 310 15.62 -6.22 9.89
N GLU A 311 15.94 -7.26 10.64
CA GLU A 311 14.98 -8.19 11.27
C GLU A 311 14.07 -7.53 12.32
N ASP A 312 14.45 -6.38 12.86
CA ASP A 312 13.58 -5.62 13.77
C ASP A 312 12.45 -4.88 13.04
N PHE A 313 12.57 -4.67 11.72
CA PHE A 313 11.63 -3.95 10.88
C PHE A 313 11.03 -4.79 9.75
N TRP A 314 11.81 -5.74 9.21
CA TRP A 314 11.43 -6.54 8.05
C TRP A 314 11.41 -8.03 8.36
N ASP A 315 10.42 -8.74 7.79
CA ASP A 315 10.40 -10.20 7.66
C ASP A 315 10.53 -10.55 6.18
N LEU A 316 11.73 -10.93 5.75
CA LEU A 316 12.04 -11.25 4.36
C LEU A 316 11.75 -12.71 3.99
N THR A 317 11.12 -13.49 4.87
CA THR A 317 10.96 -14.94 4.69
C THR A 317 10.20 -15.29 3.41
N ALA A 318 9.00 -14.69 3.20
CA ALA A 318 8.19 -14.95 2.03
C ALA A 318 8.85 -14.40 0.75
N LEU A 319 9.40 -13.19 0.83
CA LEU A 319 10.06 -12.55 -0.31
C LEU A 319 11.27 -13.37 -0.80
N ASN A 320 12.12 -13.84 0.11
CA ASN A 320 13.29 -14.65 -0.21
C ASN A 320 12.90 -16.00 -0.84
N LYS A 321 11.84 -16.66 -0.35
CA LYS A 321 11.34 -17.90 -0.95
C LYS A 321 10.82 -17.69 -2.37
N VAL A 322 10.03 -16.63 -2.57
CA VAL A 322 9.45 -16.32 -3.88
C VAL A 322 10.54 -15.93 -4.87
N THR A 323 11.47 -15.05 -4.49
CA THR A 323 12.57 -14.63 -5.39
C THR A 323 13.54 -15.79 -5.69
N ALA A 324 13.74 -16.71 -4.77
CA ALA A 324 14.49 -17.95 -5.05
C ALA A 324 13.80 -18.83 -6.12
N LYS A 325 12.46 -18.81 -6.17
CA LYS A 325 11.64 -19.58 -7.14
C LYS A 325 11.57 -18.91 -8.52
N ILE A 326 11.31 -17.61 -8.55
CA ILE A 326 11.02 -16.88 -9.81
C ILE A 326 12.15 -15.95 -10.28
N GLY A 327 13.26 -15.92 -9.56
CA GLY A 327 14.38 -14.98 -9.79
C GLY A 327 14.15 -13.61 -9.15
N THR A 328 15.16 -12.74 -9.24
CA THR A 328 15.12 -11.36 -8.72
C THR A 328 14.86 -10.31 -9.80
N LYS A 329 14.74 -10.73 -11.07
CA LYS A 329 14.52 -9.87 -12.25
C LYS A 329 13.44 -10.47 -13.13
#